data_8aa4d3c781701d2a7c13fa6de2a5d7ed
#
_entry.id   8aa4d3c781701d2a7c13fa6de2a5d7ed
#
_cell.length_a   1.000
_cell.length_b   1.000
_cell.length_c   1.000
_cell.angle_alpha   90.00
_cell.angle_beta   90.00
_cell.angle_gamma   90.00
#
_symmetry.space_group_name_H-M   'P 1'
#
loop_
_entity.id
_entity.type
_entity.pdbx_description
1 polymer ?
#
loop_
_entity_poly.entity_id
_entity_poly.type
_entity_poly.pdbx_seq_one_letter_code
_entity_poly.pdbx_strand_id
1 'polypeptide(L)'
;MTEKERNYQLRILPPAQHELEEIALLHKALSGSASARNVTDGLFDAMHRLTLFPLSAPTIREAELRRMGFRYAISGQYLIFYRLIGDTVFVYHIVHGKTDYPTLLRGEFL
;
A
#
# COMPACT_ATOMS: atom_id res chain seq x y z
N MET A 1 9.24 4.78 27.22
CA MET A 1 8.41 4.47 26.05
C MET A 1 8.80 3.13 25.48
N THR A 2 7.83 2.27 25.26
CA THR A 2 8.09 0.95 24.71
C THR A 2 8.10 0.99 23.18
N GLU A 3 8.64 -0.06 22.57
CA GLU A 3 8.60 -0.24 21.11
C GLU A 3 7.16 -0.17 20.56
N LYS A 4 6.17 -0.61 21.33
CA LYS A 4 4.76 -0.63 20.91
C LYS A 4 4.17 0.75 20.70
N GLU A 5 4.76 1.78 21.28
CA GLU A 5 4.26 3.14 21.18
C GLU A 5 4.96 3.94 20.09
N ARG A 6 5.90 3.32 19.42
CA ARG A 6 6.67 3.97 18.38
C ARG A 6 5.84 4.12 17.10
N ASN A 7 5.77 5.35 16.60
CA ASN A 7 5.20 5.62 15.29
C ASN A 7 6.29 5.56 14.24
N TYR A 8 6.06 4.78 13.19
CA TYR A 8 6.96 4.71 12.05
C TYR A 8 6.64 5.82 11.07
N GLN A 9 7.61 6.19 10.27
CA GLN A 9 7.39 7.17 9.20
C GLN A 9 6.64 6.51 8.04
N LEU A 10 5.91 7.32 7.26
CA LEU A 10 5.22 6.84 6.07
C LEU A 10 5.68 7.66 4.87
N ARG A 11 6.11 6.98 3.81
CA ARG A 11 6.42 7.62 2.53
C ARG A 11 5.67 6.90 1.43
N ILE A 12 4.77 7.66 0.78
CA ILE A 12 4.05 7.18 -0.39
C ILE A 12 4.87 7.62 -1.60
N LEU A 13 5.47 6.66 -2.30
CA LEU A 13 6.36 6.96 -3.40
C LEU A 13 5.57 7.43 -4.64
N PRO A 14 6.21 8.15 -5.57
CA PRO A 14 5.50 8.76 -6.71
C PRO A 14 4.59 7.83 -7.50
N PRO A 15 4.97 6.59 -7.85
CA PRO A 15 4.04 5.69 -8.53
C PRO A 15 2.77 5.42 -7.72
N ALA A 16 2.91 5.21 -6.42
CA ALA A 16 1.75 4.97 -5.55
C ALA A 16 0.89 6.23 -5.40
N GLN A 17 1.50 7.41 -5.33
CA GLN A 17 0.75 8.67 -5.32
C GLN A 17 -0.08 8.83 -6.58
N HIS A 18 0.51 8.52 -7.74
CA HIS A 18 -0.18 8.61 -9.02
C HIS A 18 -1.34 7.61 -9.09
N GLU A 19 -1.11 6.38 -8.64
CA GLU A 19 -2.15 5.35 -8.57
C GLU A 19 -3.29 5.76 -7.65
N LEU A 20 -2.99 6.37 -6.52
CA LEU A 20 -3.99 6.87 -5.59
C LEU A 20 -4.88 7.94 -6.25
N GLU A 21 -4.29 8.86 -6.99
CA GLU A 21 -5.02 9.88 -7.73
C GLU A 21 -5.92 9.26 -8.80
N GLU A 22 -5.40 8.29 -9.55
CA GLU A 22 -6.19 7.59 -10.57
C GLU A 22 -7.36 6.83 -9.96
N ILE A 23 -7.16 6.19 -8.82
CA ILE A 23 -8.23 5.48 -8.09
C ILE A 23 -9.32 6.46 -7.69
N ALA A 24 -8.95 7.63 -7.15
CA ALA A 24 -9.91 8.66 -6.77
C ALA A 24 -10.72 9.14 -7.97
N LEU A 25 -10.07 9.42 -9.09
CA LEU A 25 -10.73 9.87 -10.32
C LEU A 25 -11.67 8.81 -10.88
N LEU A 26 -11.26 7.55 -10.88
CA LEU A 26 -12.08 6.44 -11.35
C LEU A 26 -13.37 6.32 -10.54
N HIS A 27 -13.27 6.29 -9.22
CA HIS A 27 -14.42 6.14 -8.36
C HIS A 27 -15.34 7.35 -8.41
N LYS A 28 -14.77 8.55 -8.55
CA LYS A 28 -15.58 9.78 -8.74
C LYS A 28 -16.38 9.70 -10.03
N ALA A 29 -15.77 9.26 -11.12
CA ALA A 29 -16.45 9.13 -12.41
C ALA A 29 -17.54 8.07 -12.39
N LEU A 30 -17.30 6.94 -11.69
CA LEU A 30 -18.24 5.83 -11.65
C LEU A 30 -19.39 6.04 -10.66
N SER A 31 -19.13 6.64 -9.49
CA SER A 31 -20.07 6.62 -8.37
C SER A 31 -20.09 7.92 -7.57
N GLY A 32 -19.43 8.96 -8.04
CA GLY A 32 -19.48 10.28 -7.44
C GLY A 32 -18.42 10.54 -6.37
N SER A 33 -18.38 11.78 -5.89
CA SER A 33 -17.34 12.26 -4.97
C SER A 33 -17.35 11.56 -3.61
N ALA A 34 -18.53 11.21 -3.09
CA ALA A 34 -18.63 10.51 -1.81
C ALA A 34 -17.99 9.13 -1.88
N SER A 35 -18.25 8.39 -2.97
CA SER A 35 -17.65 7.08 -3.19
C SER A 35 -16.13 7.19 -3.30
N ALA A 36 -15.64 8.16 -4.06
CA ALA A 36 -14.19 8.39 -4.21
C ALA A 36 -13.56 8.65 -2.85
N ARG A 37 -14.20 9.49 -2.02
CA ARG A 37 -13.69 9.82 -0.69
C ARG A 37 -13.65 8.59 0.21
N ASN A 38 -14.69 7.76 0.19
CA ASN A 38 -14.73 6.54 0.98
C ASN A 38 -13.59 5.59 0.63
N VAL A 39 -13.31 5.42 -0.66
CA VAL A 39 -12.22 4.56 -1.12
C VAL A 39 -10.86 5.12 -0.69
N THR A 40 -10.62 6.40 -0.91
CA THR A 40 -9.34 7.01 -0.54
C THR A 40 -9.14 7.05 0.98
N ASP A 41 -10.19 7.35 1.74
CA ASP A 41 -10.12 7.31 3.21
C ASP A 41 -9.75 5.91 3.70
N GLY A 42 -10.33 4.87 3.11
CA GLY A 42 -9.97 3.49 3.45
C GLY A 42 -8.50 3.18 3.16
N LEU A 43 -7.98 3.67 2.03
CA LEU A 43 -6.58 3.49 1.68
C LEU A 43 -5.66 4.23 2.68
N PHE A 44 -5.98 5.48 3.02
CA PHE A 44 -5.20 6.23 3.99
C PHE A 44 -5.25 5.60 5.38
N ASP A 45 -6.42 5.11 5.80
CA ASP A 45 -6.56 4.42 7.08
C ASP A 45 -5.69 3.17 7.14
N ALA A 46 -5.67 2.39 6.05
CA ALA A 46 -4.83 1.20 5.97
C ALA A 46 -3.34 1.56 6.05
N MET A 47 -2.91 2.59 5.33
CA MET A 47 -1.52 3.04 5.38
C MET A 47 -1.16 3.60 6.75
N HIS A 48 -2.08 4.32 7.39
CA HIS A 48 -1.85 4.83 8.74
C HIS A 48 -1.64 3.70 9.74
N ARG A 49 -2.41 2.61 9.65
CA ARG A 49 -2.22 1.44 10.51
C ARG A 49 -0.83 0.84 10.37
N LEU A 50 -0.23 0.93 9.19
CA LEU A 50 1.12 0.44 8.97
C LEU A 50 2.18 1.26 9.70
N THR A 51 1.90 2.52 10.01
CA THR A 51 2.81 3.33 10.83
C THR A 51 2.80 2.91 12.31
N LEU A 52 1.76 2.24 12.73
CA LEU A 52 1.61 1.72 14.09
C LEU A 52 2.09 0.27 14.18
N PHE A 53 1.76 -0.53 13.17
CA PHE A 53 2.03 -1.97 13.14
C PHE A 53 2.57 -2.37 11.76
N PRO A 54 3.83 -1.99 11.44
CA PRO A 54 4.34 -2.16 10.06
C PRO A 54 4.52 -3.61 9.64
N LEU A 55 4.58 -4.55 10.57
CA LEU A 55 4.74 -5.96 10.25
C LEU A 55 3.45 -6.77 10.41
N SER A 56 2.30 -6.08 10.56
CA SER A 56 1.01 -6.75 10.73
C SER A 56 0.45 -7.34 9.44
N ALA A 57 0.85 -6.81 8.28
CA ALA A 57 0.38 -7.31 7.00
C ALA A 57 1.20 -8.52 6.54
N PRO A 58 0.61 -9.41 5.73
CA PRO A 58 1.32 -10.59 5.26
C PRO A 58 2.47 -10.25 4.30
N THR A 59 3.43 -11.16 4.22
CA THR A 59 4.50 -11.10 3.23
C THR A 59 3.97 -11.60 1.88
N ILE A 60 4.65 -11.19 0.81
CA ILE A 60 4.32 -11.64 -0.54
C ILE A 60 4.79 -13.08 -0.71
N ARG A 61 4.01 -13.90 -1.45
CA ARG A 61 4.32 -15.30 -1.69
C ARG A 61 5.56 -15.52 -2.55
N GLU A 62 5.76 -14.66 -3.54
CA GLU A 62 6.87 -14.78 -4.46
C GLU A 62 8.19 -14.66 -3.67
N ALA A 63 9.03 -15.69 -3.75
CA ALA A 63 10.16 -15.87 -2.84
C ALA A 63 11.18 -14.74 -2.90
N GLU A 64 11.51 -14.27 -4.09
CA GLU A 64 12.52 -13.21 -4.23
C GLU A 64 12.01 -11.88 -3.67
N LEU A 65 10.76 -11.55 -3.96
CA LEU A 65 10.14 -10.32 -3.44
C LEU A 65 9.96 -10.41 -1.92
N ARG A 66 9.63 -11.58 -1.41
CA ARG A 66 9.51 -11.80 0.04
C ARG A 66 10.86 -11.58 0.72
N ARG A 67 11.95 -12.07 0.14
CA ARG A 67 13.29 -11.87 0.67
C ARG A 67 13.69 -10.39 0.66
N MET A 68 13.17 -9.61 -0.27
CA MET A 68 13.37 -8.16 -0.31
C MET A 68 12.56 -7.41 0.75
N GLY A 69 11.68 -8.11 1.48
CA GLY A 69 10.88 -7.52 2.54
C GLY A 69 9.53 -6.98 2.11
N PHE A 70 9.07 -7.31 0.90
CA PHE A 70 7.77 -6.84 0.43
C PHE A 70 6.62 -7.48 1.22
N ARG A 71 5.67 -6.63 1.59
CA ARG A 71 4.41 -7.00 2.23
C ARG A 71 3.27 -6.31 1.51
N TYR A 72 2.05 -6.78 1.77
CA TYR A 72 0.88 -6.11 1.22
C TYR A 72 -0.21 -5.96 2.27
N ALA A 73 -0.84 -4.80 2.27
CA ALA A 73 -2.04 -4.53 3.05
C ALA A 73 -3.24 -4.48 2.11
N ILE A 74 -4.42 -4.79 2.62
CA ILE A 74 -5.66 -4.81 1.84
C ILE A 74 -6.55 -3.68 2.31
N SER A 75 -7.10 -2.91 1.35
CA SER A 75 -8.15 -1.94 1.61
C SER A 75 -9.21 -2.11 0.53
N GLY A 76 -10.38 -2.66 0.89
CA GLY A 76 -11.42 -2.96 -0.07
C GLY A 76 -10.91 -3.89 -1.17
N GLN A 77 -10.98 -3.43 -2.41
CA GLN A 77 -10.52 -4.19 -3.58
C GLN A 77 -9.07 -3.92 -3.95
N TYR A 78 -8.36 -3.14 -3.15
CA TYR A 78 -7.00 -2.68 -3.47
C TYR A 78 -5.97 -3.32 -2.58
N LEU A 79 -4.77 -3.51 -3.15
CA LEU A 79 -3.58 -3.98 -2.46
C LEU A 79 -2.57 -2.84 -2.38
N ILE A 80 -1.98 -2.68 -1.21
CA ILE A 80 -0.96 -1.68 -0.93
C ILE A 80 0.35 -2.42 -0.71
N PHE A 81 1.28 -2.30 -1.67
CA PHE A 81 2.59 -2.96 -1.57
C PHE A 81 3.59 -2.04 -0.92
N TYR A 82 4.23 -2.53 0.14
CA TYR A 82 5.14 -1.71 0.93
C TYR A 82 6.30 -2.53 1.47
N ARG A 83 7.33 -1.82 1.91
CA ARG A 83 8.43 -2.39 2.71
C ARG A 83 8.69 -1.50 3.90
N LEU A 84 9.11 -2.12 5.01
CA LEU A 84 9.64 -1.40 6.15
C LEU A 84 11.17 -1.39 6.01
N ILE A 85 11.74 -0.20 5.90
CA ILE A 85 13.19 -0.02 5.85
C ILE A 85 13.57 0.96 6.95
N GLY A 86 14.31 0.47 7.94
CA GLY A 86 14.61 1.27 9.12
C GLY A 86 13.35 1.61 9.89
N ASP A 87 13.06 2.89 10.03
CA ASP A 87 11.88 3.38 10.72
C ASP A 87 10.79 3.87 9.76
N THR A 88 10.91 3.59 8.47
CA THR A 88 10.03 4.14 7.45
C THR A 88 9.32 3.04 6.67
N VAL A 89 8.00 3.19 6.57
CA VAL A 89 7.14 2.39 5.70
C VAL A 89 7.12 3.07 4.33
N PHE A 90 7.68 2.40 3.32
CA PHE A 90 7.67 2.89 1.94
C PHE A 90 6.56 2.19 1.16
N VAL A 91 5.60 2.95 0.66
CA VAL A 91 4.52 2.43 -0.18
C VAL A 91 4.93 2.57 -1.64
N TYR A 92 5.03 1.45 -2.33
CA TYR A 92 5.53 1.38 -3.71
C TYR A 92 4.41 1.42 -4.74
N HIS A 93 3.34 0.68 -4.48
CA HIS A 93 2.20 0.57 -5.40
C HIS A 93 0.88 0.39 -4.66
N ILE A 94 -0.18 0.92 -5.26
CA ILE A 94 -1.57 0.70 -4.83
C ILE A 94 -2.31 0.25 -6.08
N VAL A 95 -2.69 -1.03 -6.13
CA VAL A 95 -3.29 -1.62 -7.32
C VAL A 95 -4.50 -2.46 -6.97
N HIS A 96 -5.38 -2.66 -7.95
CA HIS A 96 -6.53 -3.56 -7.77
C HIS A 96 -6.05 -4.98 -7.50
N GLY A 97 -6.76 -5.70 -6.63
CA GLY A 97 -6.37 -7.06 -6.24
C GLY A 97 -6.33 -8.07 -7.38
N LYS A 98 -6.95 -7.76 -8.54
CA LYS A 98 -6.89 -8.60 -9.74
C LYS A 98 -5.65 -8.35 -10.59
N THR A 99 -4.85 -7.36 -10.25
CA THR A 99 -3.62 -7.05 -10.98
C THR A 99 -2.61 -8.19 -10.80
N ASP A 100 -1.90 -8.52 -11.89
CA ASP A 100 -0.78 -9.46 -11.82
C ASP A 100 0.41 -8.75 -11.18
N TYR A 101 0.36 -8.61 -9.85
CA TYR A 101 1.38 -7.89 -9.11
C TYR A 101 2.75 -8.58 -9.12
N PRO A 102 2.85 -9.92 -9.15
CA PRO A 102 4.18 -10.53 -9.26
C PRO A 102 4.93 -10.07 -10.51
N THR A 103 4.26 -10.03 -11.65
CA THR A 103 4.87 -9.53 -12.89
C THR A 103 5.25 -8.05 -12.78
N LEU A 104 4.36 -7.23 -12.23
CA LEU A 104 4.62 -5.80 -12.03
C LEU A 104 5.85 -5.58 -11.16
N LEU A 105 5.89 -6.20 -10.00
CA LEU A 105 6.98 -6.00 -9.04
C LEU A 105 8.29 -6.62 -9.52
N ARG A 106 8.25 -7.79 -10.16
CA ARG A 106 9.45 -8.41 -10.71
C ARG A 106 10.06 -7.54 -11.80
N GLY A 107 9.21 -6.99 -12.68
CA GLY A 107 9.69 -6.10 -13.75
C GLY A 107 10.35 -4.83 -13.23
N GLU A 108 9.92 -4.36 -12.07
CA GLU A 108 10.43 -3.12 -11.49
C GLU A 108 11.64 -3.34 -10.56
N PHE A 109 11.65 -4.41 -9.78
CA PHE A 109 12.64 -4.61 -8.71
C PHE A 109 13.59 -5.78 -8.92
N LEU A 110 13.35 -6.60 -9.89
CA LEU A 110 14.20 -7.73 -10.26
C LEU A 110 14.63 -7.62 -11.73
#